data_866f1297b208e079389e684d3754ab7d
#
_entry.id   866f1297b208e079389e684d3754ab7d
#
_cell.length_a   1.000
_cell.length_b   1.000
_cell.length_c   1.000
_cell.angle_alpha   90.00
_cell.angle_beta   90.00
_cell.angle_gamma   90.00
#
_symmetry.space_group_name_H-M   'P 1'
#
loop_
_entity.id
_entity.type
_entity.pdbx_description
1 polymer ?
#
loop_
_entity_poly.entity_id
_entity_poly.type
_entity_poly.pdbx_seq_one_letter_code
_entity_poly.pdbx_strand_id
1 'polypeptide(L)'
;MSQSPNDPILLTSSLPVDEARKAIANLVNQLLQEARSINSPDAIETVSLDQAINRILAQDLLSPIDVPATDNSAMDGFAFDGKCLEGGQTEIKLRIVGTALAGKPYTGKIANGECLKIMTGAVMPGDCDTVIPQEFTTSPDAEHITFKANQLKAGENRRMSGEDLQKGKAAITAGRLLRPSDLGLAASLGISTLKVKRKLKVAILSSGNELRSLDQTLDAGSIYDSNRYSLTGLLNRLNLEIIDCGIVRDDPTSLKNAFIDAASKADVLISSGGVSVGEADFTKQIMQELGDVGFWKIAMRPGRPMAFGMLRPVAGKTSESKTLFFGLPGNPVAVMVTFYQFVRSALLQLNGASQTEVPVVQAISETAIRKKPGRTEFQRAILGRNTEGKPSVKLTGSQGAGILRSMSEANCFVILGHDQGNVAAGEWVDIALFDGLL
;
A
#
# COMPACT_ATOMS: atom_id res chain seq x y z
N MET A 1 24.32 15.18 18.14
CA MET A 1 25.55 14.59 17.62
C MET A 1 25.11 13.56 16.59
N SER A 2 25.28 13.83 15.31
CA SER A 2 25.00 12.88 14.22
C SER A 2 26.10 11.82 14.24
N GLN A 3 25.77 10.60 14.65
CA GLN A 3 26.68 9.46 14.58
C GLN A 3 26.96 9.17 13.09
N SER A 4 28.22 9.18 12.71
CA SER A 4 28.65 8.80 11.36
C SER A 4 28.38 7.31 11.12
N PRO A 5 27.93 6.91 9.90
CA PRO A 5 27.75 5.49 9.53
C PRO A 5 29.00 4.63 9.68
N ASN A 6 30.17 5.25 9.82
CA ASN A 6 31.49 4.61 9.95
C ASN A 6 31.99 4.48 11.39
N ASP A 7 31.15 4.64 12.42
CA ASP A 7 31.54 4.49 13.81
C ASP A 7 31.93 3.01 14.08
N PRO A 8 33.18 2.71 14.53
CA PRO A 8 33.65 1.35 14.80
C PRO A 8 32.80 0.55 15.79
N ILE A 9 32.08 1.23 16.68
CA ILE A 9 31.19 0.63 17.68
C ILE A 9 29.99 -0.08 17.02
N LEU A 10 29.51 0.42 15.87
CA LEU A 10 28.38 -0.18 15.13
C LEU A 10 28.73 -1.48 14.41
N LEU A 11 30.01 -1.73 14.15
CA LEU A 11 30.48 -2.96 13.50
C LEU A 11 30.57 -4.18 14.45
N THR A 12 30.57 -3.96 15.75
CA THR A 12 30.68 -5.03 16.76
C THR A 12 29.35 -5.46 17.35
N SER A 13 28.33 -4.60 17.39
CA SER A 13 26.97 -4.90 17.85
C SER A 13 26.01 -5.14 16.69
N SER A 14 25.03 -6.02 16.90
CA SER A 14 23.95 -6.20 15.92
C SER A 14 22.90 -5.09 16.09
N LEU A 15 22.55 -4.41 15.00
CA LEU A 15 21.55 -3.33 14.98
C LEU A 15 20.12 -3.91 15.10
N PRO A 16 19.32 -3.47 16.07
CA PRO A 16 17.91 -3.86 16.15
C PRO A 16 17.13 -3.51 14.86
N VAL A 17 16.11 -4.31 14.53
CA VAL A 17 15.30 -4.12 13.32
C VAL A 17 14.69 -2.73 13.22
N ASP A 18 14.14 -2.22 14.32
CA ASP A 18 13.49 -0.90 14.35
C ASP A 18 14.48 0.26 14.22
N GLU A 19 15.68 0.10 14.72
CA GLU A 19 16.76 1.07 14.51
C GLU A 19 17.24 1.07 13.05
N ALA A 20 17.34 -0.11 12.42
CA ALA A 20 17.64 -0.20 11.00
C ALA A 20 16.56 0.46 10.13
N ARG A 21 15.28 0.24 10.45
CA ARG A 21 14.16 0.93 9.78
C ARG A 21 14.26 2.44 9.89
N LYS A 22 14.52 2.97 11.10
CA LYS A 22 14.70 4.40 11.33
C LYS A 22 15.91 4.96 10.56
N ALA A 23 17.03 4.26 10.54
CA ALA A 23 18.22 4.68 9.81
C ALA A 23 17.95 4.78 8.30
N ILE A 24 17.29 3.77 7.72
CA ILE A 24 16.89 3.77 6.31
C ILE A 24 15.90 4.89 6.01
N ALA A 25 14.87 5.09 6.85
CA ALA A 25 13.91 6.17 6.68
C ALA A 25 14.57 7.55 6.71
N ASN A 26 15.55 7.77 7.59
CA ASN A 26 16.33 9.01 7.66
C ASN A 26 17.16 9.22 6.37
N LEU A 27 17.79 8.18 5.85
CA LEU A 27 18.49 8.23 4.56
C LEU A 27 17.55 8.62 3.41
N VAL A 28 16.36 8.03 3.36
CA VAL A 28 15.36 8.39 2.33
C VAL A 28 14.93 9.84 2.49
N ASN A 29 14.68 10.31 3.71
CA ASN A 29 14.34 11.71 3.97
C ASN A 29 15.45 12.67 3.53
N GLN A 30 16.72 12.34 3.82
CA GLN A 30 17.86 13.10 3.36
C GLN A 30 17.91 13.16 1.83
N LEU A 31 17.73 12.03 1.16
CA LEU A 31 17.70 11.97 -0.31
C LEU A 31 16.57 12.82 -0.89
N LEU A 32 15.37 12.78 -0.30
CA LEU A 32 14.23 13.59 -0.71
C LEU A 32 14.47 15.11 -0.54
N GLN A 33 15.25 15.51 0.47
CA GLN A 33 15.61 16.91 0.69
C GLN A 33 16.68 17.38 -0.30
N GLU A 34 17.65 16.53 -0.63
CA GLU A 34 18.76 16.85 -1.54
C GLU A 34 18.36 16.70 -3.02
N ALA A 35 17.52 15.73 -3.35
CA ALA A 35 17.16 15.40 -4.73
C ALA A 35 16.05 16.29 -5.29
N ARG A 36 16.42 17.37 -5.97
CA ARG A 36 15.47 18.20 -6.74
C ARG A 36 14.73 17.40 -7.83
N SER A 37 15.35 16.37 -8.40
CA SER A 37 14.78 15.58 -9.50
C SER A 37 13.58 14.68 -9.11
N ILE A 38 13.54 14.15 -7.88
CA ILE A 38 12.44 13.29 -7.40
C ILE A 38 11.21 14.15 -7.05
N ASN A 39 11.42 15.40 -6.66
CA ASN A 39 10.36 16.36 -6.33
C ASN A 39 10.18 17.46 -7.40
N SER A 40 10.83 17.33 -8.56
CA SER A 40 10.67 18.28 -9.67
C SER A 40 9.28 18.15 -10.31
N PRO A 41 8.80 19.16 -11.05
CA PRO A 41 7.60 19.04 -11.88
C PRO A 41 7.65 17.84 -12.84
N ASP A 42 8.85 17.50 -13.35
CA ASP A 42 9.09 16.35 -14.24
C ASP A 42 8.94 14.99 -13.53
N ALA A 43 8.83 14.97 -12.19
CA ALA A 43 8.52 13.78 -11.43
C ALA A 43 7.01 13.48 -11.33
N ILE A 44 6.17 14.27 -12.01
CA ILE A 44 4.71 14.10 -12.03
C ILE A 44 4.27 13.75 -13.45
N GLU A 45 3.48 12.71 -13.57
CA GLU A 45 2.88 12.25 -14.81
C GLU A 45 1.36 12.41 -14.74
N THR A 46 0.74 12.74 -15.86
CA THR A 46 -0.72 12.68 -16.01
C THR A 46 -1.06 11.39 -16.73
N VAL A 47 -1.83 10.54 -16.07
CA VAL A 47 -2.22 9.22 -16.60
C VAL A 47 -3.73 9.06 -16.59
N SER A 48 -4.26 8.21 -17.47
CA SER A 48 -5.66 7.80 -17.45
C SER A 48 -5.98 6.94 -16.22
N LEU A 49 -7.27 6.82 -15.86
CA LEU A 49 -7.68 6.07 -14.67
C LEU A 49 -7.24 4.60 -14.71
N ASP A 50 -7.31 3.95 -15.87
CA ASP A 50 -6.87 2.57 -16.06
C ASP A 50 -5.37 2.35 -15.81
N GLN A 51 -4.55 3.39 -16.02
CA GLN A 51 -3.11 3.37 -15.77
C GLN A 51 -2.72 3.87 -14.37
N ALA A 52 -3.69 4.36 -13.60
CA ALA A 52 -3.44 4.96 -12.30
C ALA A 52 -3.38 3.96 -11.13
N ILE A 53 -3.83 2.72 -11.32
CA ILE A 53 -3.80 1.69 -10.27
C ILE A 53 -2.37 1.45 -9.76
N ASN A 54 -2.21 1.34 -8.44
CA ASN A 54 -0.92 1.18 -7.77
C ASN A 54 0.10 2.32 -8.06
N ARG A 55 -0.37 3.50 -8.52
CA ARG A 55 0.44 4.72 -8.60
C ARG A 55 0.22 5.56 -7.34
N ILE A 56 1.13 6.45 -7.05
CA ILE A 56 1.02 7.37 -5.91
C ILE A 56 0.50 8.71 -6.41
N LEU A 57 -0.61 9.17 -5.83
CA LEU A 57 -1.22 10.46 -6.18
C LEU A 57 -0.26 11.61 -5.84
N ALA A 58 0.05 12.46 -6.83
CA ALA A 58 1.05 13.50 -6.69
C ALA A 58 0.53 14.80 -6.03
N GLN A 59 -0.76 15.04 -6.11
CA GLN A 59 -1.44 16.22 -5.54
C GLN A 59 -2.86 15.83 -5.13
N ASP A 60 -3.48 16.60 -4.23
CA ASP A 60 -4.85 16.37 -3.83
C ASP A 60 -5.79 16.37 -5.04
N LEU A 61 -6.69 15.38 -5.10
CA LEU A 61 -7.78 15.33 -6.04
C LEU A 61 -8.96 16.07 -5.44
N LEU A 62 -9.21 17.30 -5.91
CA LEU A 62 -10.32 18.09 -5.43
C LEU A 62 -11.60 17.71 -6.17
N SER A 63 -12.71 17.62 -5.46
CA SER A 63 -14.01 17.38 -6.08
C SER A 63 -14.46 18.57 -6.92
N PRO A 64 -14.78 18.41 -8.22
CA PRO A 64 -15.31 19.46 -9.06
C PRO A 64 -16.80 19.74 -8.80
N ILE A 65 -17.50 18.86 -8.10
CA ILE A 65 -18.94 18.90 -7.82
C ILE A 65 -19.22 18.54 -6.36
N ASP A 66 -20.41 18.88 -5.89
CA ASP A 66 -20.96 18.29 -4.67
C ASP A 66 -21.41 16.84 -4.94
N VAL A 67 -21.31 15.97 -3.94
CA VAL A 67 -21.81 14.58 -4.00
C VAL A 67 -22.73 14.33 -2.81
N PRO A 68 -24.00 14.03 -3.06
CA PRO A 68 -24.69 14.13 -4.35
C PRO A 68 -24.75 15.59 -4.85
N ALA A 69 -24.90 15.77 -6.17
CA ALA A 69 -24.90 17.11 -6.78
C ALA A 69 -26.15 17.95 -6.43
N THR A 70 -27.24 17.28 -6.08
CA THR A 70 -28.51 17.85 -5.63
C THR A 70 -29.09 17.00 -4.53
N ASP A 71 -29.95 17.56 -3.73
CA ASP A 71 -30.74 16.79 -2.77
C ASP A 71 -31.47 15.67 -3.50
N ASN A 72 -31.42 14.45 -2.97
CA ASN A 72 -32.08 13.31 -3.55
C ASN A 72 -32.68 12.37 -2.52
N SER A 73 -33.54 11.45 -2.99
CA SER A 73 -34.14 10.44 -2.12
C SER A 73 -33.15 9.34 -1.77
N ALA A 74 -33.08 8.99 -0.49
CA ALA A 74 -32.33 7.83 -0.02
C ALA A 74 -33.09 6.50 -0.18
N MET A 75 -34.42 6.55 -0.43
CA MET A 75 -35.31 5.39 -0.44
C MET A 75 -36.30 5.49 -1.60
N ASP A 76 -36.81 4.33 -2.00
CA ASP A 76 -38.01 4.26 -2.83
C ASP A 76 -39.23 4.54 -1.97
N GLY A 77 -40.03 5.55 -2.36
CA GLY A 77 -41.12 5.97 -1.49
C GLY A 77 -41.90 7.16 -2.02
N PHE A 78 -42.33 8.03 -1.13
CA PHE A 78 -43.11 9.21 -1.46
C PHE A 78 -42.54 10.45 -0.77
N ALA A 79 -42.17 11.46 -1.57
CA ALA A 79 -41.65 12.74 -1.10
C ALA A 79 -42.78 13.70 -0.82
N PHE A 80 -42.68 14.47 0.28
CA PHE A 80 -43.70 15.45 0.72
C PHE A 80 -43.07 16.51 1.63
N ASP A 81 -43.84 17.58 1.95
CA ASP A 81 -43.43 18.58 2.93
C ASP A 81 -43.63 18.03 4.36
N GLY A 82 -42.52 17.80 5.06
CA GLY A 82 -42.49 17.24 6.43
C GLY A 82 -43.26 18.05 7.48
N LYS A 83 -43.61 19.31 7.20
CA LYS A 83 -44.45 20.10 8.08
C LYS A 83 -45.83 19.48 8.34
N CYS A 84 -46.33 18.63 7.44
CA CYS A 84 -47.58 17.91 7.65
C CYS A 84 -47.53 16.94 8.85
N LEU A 85 -46.34 16.57 9.32
CA LEU A 85 -46.15 15.71 10.49
C LEU A 85 -46.34 16.46 11.82
N GLU A 86 -46.31 17.81 11.83
CA GLU A 86 -46.38 18.63 13.03
C GLU A 86 -47.83 18.87 13.51
N GLY A 87 -48.83 18.51 12.73
CA GLY A 87 -50.26 18.82 12.97
C GLY A 87 -50.94 17.98 14.05
N GLY A 88 -50.21 17.09 14.78
CA GLY A 88 -50.79 16.24 15.84
C GLY A 88 -51.69 15.11 15.34
N GLN A 89 -51.77 14.90 14.04
CA GLN A 89 -52.55 13.82 13.42
C GLN A 89 -51.83 12.48 13.63
N THR A 90 -52.58 11.42 13.91
CA THR A 90 -52.03 10.06 14.06
C THR A 90 -51.81 9.38 12.71
N GLU A 91 -52.61 9.73 11.72
CA GLU A 91 -52.54 9.20 10.36
C GLU A 91 -52.55 10.35 9.34
N ILE A 92 -51.64 10.25 8.37
CA ILE A 92 -51.49 11.23 7.28
C ILE A 92 -52.00 10.58 5.99
N LYS A 93 -52.82 11.31 5.25
CA LYS A 93 -53.28 10.95 3.91
C LYS A 93 -52.79 11.99 2.91
N LEU A 94 -52.07 11.53 1.85
CA LEU A 94 -51.51 12.39 0.80
C LEU A 94 -51.96 11.93 -0.59
N ARG A 95 -52.18 12.88 -1.51
CA ARG A 95 -52.51 12.60 -2.90
C ARG A 95 -51.24 12.49 -3.74
N ILE A 96 -51.12 11.47 -4.56
CA ILE A 96 -49.98 11.28 -5.46
C ILE A 96 -50.16 12.15 -6.71
N VAL A 97 -49.25 13.10 -6.97
CA VAL A 97 -49.34 14.04 -8.10
C VAL A 97 -48.43 13.69 -9.28
N GLY A 98 -47.57 12.70 -9.11
CA GLY A 98 -46.68 12.27 -10.16
C GLY A 98 -45.59 11.31 -9.66
N THR A 99 -44.54 11.13 -10.50
CA THR A 99 -43.41 10.25 -10.19
C THR A 99 -42.11 10.90 -10.61
N ALA A 100 -41.12 10.90 -9.70
CA ALA A 100 -39.72 11.24 -9.99
C ALA A 100 -38.89 9.97 -10.11
N LEU A 101 -38.14 9.86 -11.18
CA LEU A 101 -37.22 8.78 -11.44
C LEU A 101 -35.77 9.30 -11.40
N ALA A 102 -34.83 8.45 -11.10
CA ALA A 102 -33.40 8.79 -11.25
C ALA A 102 -33.14 9.27 -12.69
N GLY A 103 -32.48 10.43 -12.82
CA GLY A 103 -32.21 11.06 -14.12
C GLY A 103 -33.40 11.77 -14.77
N LYS A 104 -34.61 11.77 -14.15
CA LYS A 104 -35.79 12.48 -14.64
C LYS A 104 -36.44 13.28 -13.48
N PRO A 105 -35.94 14.51 -13.19
CA PRO A 105 -36.51 15.36 -12.15
C PRO A 105 -37.96 15.70 -12.42
N TYR A 106 -38.78 15.77 -11.38
CA TYR A 106 -40.16 16.27 -11.48
C TYR A 106 -40.15 17.80 -11.50
N THR A 107 -40.90 18.39 -12.44
CA THR A 107 -40.93 19.84 -12.66
C THR A 107 -42.26 20.49 -12.21
N GLY A 108 -43.22 19.67 -11.78
CA GLY A 108 -44.50 20.19 -11.24
C GLY A 108 -44.35 20.75 -9.82
N LYS A 109 -45.37 21.52 -9.37
CA LYS A 109 -45.49 21.93 -7.98
C LYS A 109 -46.19 20.86 -7.16
N ILE A 110 -45.81 20.76 -5.90
CA ILE A 110 -46.40 19.85 -4.92
C ILE A 110 -47.02 20.73 -3.81
N ALA A 111 -48.34 20.67 -3.69
CA ALA A 111 -49.08 21.45 -2.73
C ALA A 111 -49.20 20.73 -1.38
N ASN A 112 -49.64 21.44 -0.36
CA ASN A 112 -49.94 20.82 0.94
C ASN A 112 -51.01 19.71 0.78
N GLY A 113 -50.80 18.56 1.38
CA GLY A 113 -51.67 17.39 1.25
C GLY A 113 -51.35 16.51 -0.01
N GLU A 114 -50.30 16.85 -0.72
CA GLU A 114 -49.84 16.11 -1.88
C GLU A 114 -48.49 15.47 -1.63
N CYS A 115 -48.16 14.40 -2.39
CA CYS A 115 -46.86 13.75 -2.39
C CYS A 115 -46.46 13.34 -3.82
N LEU A 116 -45.18 13.12 -3.98
CA LEU A 116 -44.59 12.61 -5.24
C LEU A 116 -44.01 11.21 -5.03
N LYS A 117 -44.43 10.23 -5.82
CA LYS A 117 -43.74 8.95 -5.84
C LYS A 117 -42.30 9.20 -6.30
N ILE A 118 -41.32 8.75 -5.50
CA ILE A 118 -39.90 9.02 -5.74
C ILE A 118 -39.09 7.74 -5.63
N MET A 119 -38.13 7.58 -6.54
CA MET A 119 -37.17 6.45 -6.49
C MET A 119 -35.87 6.90 -5.86
N THR A 120 -35.15 5.96 -5.28
CA THR A 120 -33.80 6.16 -4.73
C THR A 120 -32.90 6.86 -5.74
N GLY A 121 -32.20 7.92 -5.31
CA GLY A 121 -31.34 8.72 -6.16
C GLY A 121 -32.06 9.73 -7.06
N ALA A 122 -33.39 9.76 -7.08
CA ALA A 122 -34.14 10.80 -7.80
C ALA A 122 -34.06 12.14 -7.06
N VAL A 123 -33.97 13.23 -7.82
CA VAL A 123 -33.87 14.60 -7.29
C VAL A 123 -35.11 14.94 -6.46
N MET A 124 -34.90 15.46 -5.25
CA MET A 124 -35.96 15.95 -4.39
C MET A 124 -36.57 17.22 -4.98
N PRO A 125 -37.91 17.28 -5.11
CA PRO A 125 -38.57 18.55 -5.46
C PRO A 125 -38.32 19.61 -4.38
N GLY A 126 -38.20 20.87 -4.80
CA GLY A 126 -37.96 21.99 -3.86
C GLY A 126 -39.06 22.21 -2.83
N ASP A 127 -40.27 21.73 -3.09
CA ASP A 127 -41.44 21.80 -2.19
C ASP A 127 -41.46 20.61 -1.18
N CYS A 128 -40.50 19.68 -1.24
CA CYS A 128 -40.45 18.49 -0.39
C CYS A 128 -39.10 18.39 0.35
N ASP A 129 -39.14 17.93 1.59
CA ASP A 129 -37.95 17.72 2.41
C ASP A 129 -37.89 16.33 3.06
N THR A 130 -38.96 15.55 2.96
CA THR A 130 -39.13 14.26 3.67
C THR A 130 -39.57 13.18 2.71
N VAL A 131 -39.06 11.95 2.88
CA VAL A 131 -39.51 10.79 2.11
C VAL A 131 -39.97 9.71 3.06
N ILE A 132 -41.22 9.24 2.90
CA ILE A 132 -41.71 8.01 3.53
C ILE A 132 -41.40 6.83 2.64
N PRO A 133 -40.66 5.76 3.11
CA PRO A 133 -40.47 4.54 2.37
C PRO A 133 -41.81 3.90 2.01
N GLN A 134 -41.88 3.33 0.81
CA GLN A 134 -43.13 2.72 0.29
C GLN A 134 -43.62 1.56 1.21
N GLU A 135 -42.74 0.88 1.91
CA GLU A 135 -43.03 -0.23 2.82
C GLU A 135 -43.86 0.24 4.06
N PHE A 136 -43.80 1.53 4.39
CA PHE A 136 -44.53 2.12 5.52
C PHE A 136 -45.83 2.78 5.12
N THR A 137 -46.20 2.64 3.85
CA THR A 137 -47.43 3.26 3.31
C THR A 137 -48.46 2.18 2.96
N THR A 138 -49.74 2.59 3.05
CA THR A 138 -50.85 1.85 2.47
C THR A 138 -51.51 2.71 1.39
N SER A 139 -51.99 2.12 0.31
CA SER A 139 -52.66 2.80 -0.78
C SER A 139 -54.17 2.46 -0.73
N PRO A 140 -55.01 3.33 -0.17
CA PRO A 140 -56.44 3.06 -0.10
C PRO A 140 -57.13 3.10 -1.49
N ASP A 141 -56.50 3.77 -2.42
CA ASP A 141 -56.87 3.85 -3.83
C ASP A 141 -55.64 4.11 -4.72
N ALA A 142 -55.80 4.25 -6.03
CA ALA A 142 -54.70 4.47 -6.98
C ALA A 142 -54.03 5.88 -6.86
N GLU A 143 -54.74 6.83 -6.21
CA GLU A 143 -54.34 8.24 -6.17
C GLU A 143 -53.81 8.67 -4.80
N HIS A 144 -53.96 7.88 -3.75
CA HIS A 144 -53.60 8.26 -2.41
C HIS A 144 -52.73 7.25 -1.69
N ILE A 145 -51.94 7.76 -0.76
CA ILE A 145 -51.25 6.97 0.27
C ILE A 145 -51.70 7.37 1.67
N THR A 146 -51.62 6.45 2.61
CA THR A 146 -51.76 6.71 4.03
C THR A 146 -50.62 6.09 4.82
N PHE A 147 -50.20 6.76 5.90
CA PHE A 147 -49.18 6.28 6.83
C PHE A 147 -49.32 6.92 8.22
N LYS A 148 -48.71 6.32 9.24
CA LYS A 148 -48.73 6.85 10.60
C LYS A 148 -47.71 7.95 10.76
N ALA A 149 -48.11 9.12 11.31
CA ALA A 149 -47.21 10.26 11.47
C ALA A 149 -45.97 10.00 12.32
N ASN A 150 -46.02 9.05 13.26
CA ASN A 150 -44.92 8.69 14.16
C ASN A 150 -43.89 7.76 13.54
N GLN A 151 -44.03 7.35 12.28
CA GLN A 151 -43.10 6.42 11.60
C GLN A 151 -41.81 7.10 11.12
N LEU A 152 -41.80 8.44 11.02
CA LEU A 152 -40.61 9.19 10.58
C LEU A 152 -40.68 10.63 11.13
N LYS A 153 -39.58 11.36 10.99
CA LYS A 153 -39.47 12.79 11.31
C LYS A 153 -39.30 13.60 10.04
N ALA A 154 -39.66 14.90 10.12
CA ALA A 154 -39.40 15.83 9.04
C ALA A 154 -37.91 15.86 8.68
N GLY A 155 -37.60 15.83 7.39
CA GLY A 155 -36.24 15.78 6.84
C GLY A 155 -35.64 14.38 6.68
N GLU A 156 -36.31 13.31 7.16
CA GLU A 156 -35.77 11.94 7.05
C GLU A 156 -35.81 11.42 5.59
N ASN A 157 -34.84 10.54 5.30
CA ASN A 157 -34.64 9.88 4.00
C ASN A 157 -34.35 10.82 2.82
N ARG A 158 -33.94 12.05 3.09
CA ARG A 158 -33.38 12.99 2.13
C ARG A 158 -31.87 13.01 2.29
N ARG A 159 -31.14 12.82 1.21
CA ARG A 159 -29.70 13.05 1.14
C ARG A 159 -29.47 14.50 0.70
N MET A 160 -28.70 15.22 1.48
CA MET A 160 -28.38 16.61 1.20
C MET A 160 -27.29 16.73 0.12
N SER A 161 -27.40 17.75 -0.73
CA SER A 161 -26.31 18.09 -1.64
C SER A 161 -24.98 18.27 -0.88
N GLY A 162 -23.93 17.60 -1.33
CA GLY A 162 -22.60 17.69 -0.73
C GLY A 162 -22.43 16.98 0.63
N GLU A 163 -23.38 16.13 1.05
CA GLU A 163 -23.27 15.43 2.34
C GLU A 163 -22.10 14.42 2.39
N ASP A 164 -21.78 13.78 1.26
CA ASP A 164 -20.65 12.86 1.14
C ASP A 164 -19.36 13.62 0.80
N LEU A 165 -19.43 14.51 -0.20
CA LEU A 165 -18.27 15.26 -0.65
C LEU A 165 -18.66 16.64 -1.20
N GLN A 166 -18.03 17.67 -0.66
CA GLN A 166 -18.28 19.05 -1.09
C GLN A 166 -17.33 19.47 -2.22
N LYS A 167 -17.85 20.24 -3.17
CA LYS A 167 -17.06 20.87 -4.23
C LYS A 167 -15.87 21.64 -3.66
N GLY A 168 -14.70 21.44 -4.25
CA GLY A 168 -13.43 22.06 -3.84
C GLY A 168 -12.75 21.41 -2.65
N LYS A 169 -13.34 20.41 -2.00
CA LYS A 169 -12.69 19.61 -0.95
C LYS A 169 -11.92 18.44 -1.56
N ALA A 170 -10.87 18.01 -0.87
CA ALA A 170 -10.08 16.87 -1.30
C ALA A 170 -10.90 15.58 -1.18
N ALA A 171 -11.15 14.93 -2.31
CA ALA A 171 -11.73 13.59 -2.40
C ALA A 171 -10.67 12.52 -2.09
N ILE A 172 -9.44 12.72 -2.59
CA ILE A 172 -8.30 11.85 -2.34
C ILE A 172 -7.09 12.74 -2.07
N THR A 173 -6.37 12.49 -0.98
CA THR A 173 -5.19 13.28 -0.60
C THR A 173 -3.92 12.81 -1.33
N ALA A 174 -3.01 13.72 -1.58
CA ALA A 174 -1.68 13.42 -2.11
C ALA A 174 -0.93 12.38 -1.27
N GLY A 175 -0.06 11.61 -1.91
CA GLY A 175 0.66 10.51 -1.24
C GLY A 175 -0.14 9.20 -1.13
N ARG A 176 -1.41 9.20 -1.53
CA ARG A 176 -2.24 7.98 -1.56
C ARG A 176 -1.72 7.00 -2.61
N LEU A 177 -1.45 5.76 -2.22
CA LEU A 177 -1.31 4.64 -3.15
C LEU A 177 -2.71 4.28 -3.67
N LEU A 178 -2.95 4.54 -4.97
CA LEU A 178 -4.27 4.45 -5.57
C LEU A 178 -4.76 3.00 -5.67
N ARG A 179 -5.98 2.77 -5.18
CA ARG A 179 -6.69 1.48 -5.12
C ARG A 179 -7.87 1.49 -6.09
N PRO A 180 -8.48 0.34 -6.38
CA PRO A 180 -9.67 0.29 -7.25
C PRO A 180 -10.82 1.20 -6.79
N SER A 181 -11.05 1.33 -5.48
CA SER A 181 -12.05 2.25 -4.92
C SER A 181 -11.74 3.72 -5.20
N ASP A 182 -10.46 4.11 -5.20
CA ASP A 182 -10.03 5.47 -5.50
C ASP A 182 -10.28 5.83 -6.98
N LEU A 183 -10.09 4.86 -7.89
CA LEU A 183 -10.42 5.02 -9.31
C LEU A 183 -11.93 5.16 -9.52
N GLY A 184 -12.73 4.35 -8.81
CA GLY A 184 -14.19 4.46 -8.82
C GLY A 184 -14.66 5.83 -8.33
N LEU A 185 -14.07 6.33 -7.24
CA LEU A 185 -14.38 7.66 -6.71
C LEU A 185 -14.02 8.75 -7.72
N ALA A 186 -12.82 8.73 -8.32
CA ALA A 186 -12.42 9.70 -9.33
C ALA A 186 -13.37 9.67 -10.55
N ALA A 187 -13.77 8.48 -11.01
CA ALA A 187 -14.71 8.31 -12.10
C ALA A 187 -16.11 8.87 -11.77
N SER A 188 -16.60 8.68 -10.53
CA SER A 188 -17.90 9.25 -10.08
C SER A 188 -17.91 10.76 -10.05
N LEU A 189 -16.73 11.38 -9.95
CA LEU A 189 -16.53 12.83 -10.04
C LEU A 189 -16.35 13.35 -11.47
N GLY A 190 -16.43 12.47 -12.49
CA GLY A 190 -16.22 12.83 -13.90
C GLY A 190 -14.76 13.07 -14.26
N ILE A 191 -13.80 12.59 -13.45
CA ILE A 191 -12.37 12.79 -13.66
C ILE A 191 -11.82 11.60 -14.43
N SER A 192 -11.23 11.86 -15.60
CA SER A 192 -10.69 10.82 -16.51
C SER A 192 -9.19 10.61 -16.37
N THR A 193 -8.47 11.56 -15.79
CA THR A 193 -7.00 11.52 -15.64
C THR A 193 -6.58 11.94 -14.25
N LEU A 194 -5.47 11.38 -13.76
CA LEU A 194 -4.89 11.71 -12.47
C LEU A 194 -3.43 12.14 -12.61
N LYS A 195 -3.01 13.07 -11.78
CA LYS A 195 -1.59 13.42 -11.62
C LYS A 195 -0.97 12.50 -10.58
N VAL A 196 -0.02 11.71 -11.01
CA VAL A 196 0.65 10.70 -10.19
C VAL A 196 2.15 10.92 -10.17
N LYS A 197 2.83 10.44 -9.15
CA LYS A 197 4.30 10.41 -9.14
C LYS A 197 4.80 9.49 -10.25
N ARG A 198 5.90 9.85 -10.95
CA ARG A 198 6.53 8.94 -11.90
C ARG A 198 6.96 7.64 -11.23
N LYS A 199 7.09 6.58 -12.00
CA LYS A 199 7.67 5.34 -11.48
C LYS A 199 9.13 5.56 -11.10
N LEU A 200 9.53 5.02 -9.93
CA LEU A 200 10.95 4.94 -9.60
C LEU A 200 11.62 3.90 -10.50
N LYS A 201 12.83 4.22 -10.96
CA LYS A 201 13.70 3.29 -11.68
C LYS A 201 14.54 2.52 -10.67
N VAL A 202 14.38 1.22 -10.64
CA VAL A 202 15.08 0.34 -9.72
C VAL A 202 15.95 -0.63 -10.50
N ALA A 203 17.27 -0.47 -10.40
CA ALA A 203 18.21 -1.42 -10.95
C ALA A 203 18.36 -2.62 -9.99
N ILE A 204 18.37 -3.82 -10.54
CA ILE A 204 18.64 -5.06 -9.80
C ILE A 204 19.81 -5.79 -10.43
N LEU A 205 20.69 -6.36 -9.60
CA LEU A 205 21.76 -7.24 -10.03
C LEU A 205 21.99 -8.35 -9.01
N SER A 206 22.48 -9.49 -9.48
CA SER A 206 22.97 -10.57 -8.63
C SER A 206 24.48 -10.72 -8.79
N SER A 207 25.19 -10.98 -7.69
CA SER A 207 26.63 -11.23 -7.67
C SER A 207 26.91 -12.60 -7.06
N GLY A 208 27.78 -13.36 -7.72
CA GLY A 208 28.22 -14.68 -7.27
C GLY A 208 28.75 -15.54 -8.44
N ASN A 209 29.93 -16.12 -8.27
CA ASN A 209 30.53 -16.99 -9.28
C ASN A 209 29.79 -18.32 -9.43
N GLU A 210 29.03 -18.72 -8.43
CA GLU A 210 28.15 -19.91 -8.41
C GLU A 210 26.86 -19.72 -9.23
N LEU A 211 26.48 -18.49 -9.54
CA LEU A 211 25.19 -18.20 -10.19
C LEU A 211 25.20 -18.54 -11.67
N ARG A 212 24.11 -19.10 -12.15
CA ARG A 212 23.82 -19.37 -13.57
C ARG A 212 22.46 -18.81 -13.96
N SER A 213 22.34 -18.33 -15.19
CA SER A 213 21.04 -17.98 -15.77
C SER A 213 20.23 -19.24 -16.09
N LEU A 214 18.90 -19.08 -16.25
CA LEU A 214 17.96 -20.21 -16.39
C LEU A 214 18.19 -21.06 -17.64
N ASP A 215 18.82 -20.51 -18.66
CA ASP A 215 19.15 -21.16 -19.93
C ASP A 215 20.51 -21.90 -19.92
N GLN A 216 21.27 -21.78 -18.84
CA GLN A 216 22.57 -22.41 -18.69
C GLN A 216 22.47 -23.77 -17.96
N THR A 217 23.35 -24.70 -18.31
CA THR A 217 23.50 -25.97 -17.58
C THR A 217 24.16 -25.72 -16.23
N LEU A 218 23.72 -26.41 -15.19
CA LEU A 218 24.38 -26.36 -13.88
C LEU A 218 25.62 -27.20 -13.86
N ASP A 219 26.73 -26.57 -13.51
CA ASP A 219 27.98 -27.27 -13.16
C ASP A 219 27.95 -27.65 -11.68
N ALA A 220 28.90 -28.54 -11.28
CA ALA A 220 29.07 -28.90 -9.88
C ALA A 220 29.36 -27.66 -9.02
N GLY A 221 28.52 -27.41 -8.01
CA GLY A 221 28.61 -26.25 -7.11
C GLY A 221 27.91 -24.97 -7.61
N SER A 222 27.33 -24.98 -8.81
CA SER A 222 26.56 -23.85 -9.31
C SER A 222 25.06 -23.96 -8.96
N ILE A 223 24.38 -22.83 -8.93
CA ILE A 223 22.92 -22.70 -8.67
C ILE A 223 22.30 -21.71 -9.64
N TYR A 224 21.01 -21.85 -9.90
CA TYR A 224 20.27 -20.83 -10.65
C TYR A 224 20.02 -19.58 -9.81
N ASP A 225 20.13 -18.41 -10.44
CA ASP A 225 19.79 -17.12 -9.83
C ASP A 225 18.28 -17.00 -9.62
N SER A 226 17.78 -17.40 -8.46
CA SER A 226 16.38 -17.24 -8.07
C SER A 226 16.07 -15.87 -7.47
N ASN A 227 17.08 -15.17 -6.92
CA ASN A 227 16.88 -13.91 -6.20
C ASN A 227 16.42 -12.78 -7.13
N ARG A 228 17.01 -12.69 -8.32
CA ARG A 228 16.64 -11.69 -9.33
C ARG A 228 15.18 -11.82 -9.74
N TYR A 229 14.67 -13.03 -9.93
CA TYR A 229 13.26 -13.27 -10.27
C TYR A 229 12.33 -12.97 -9.10
N SER A 230 12.72 -13.31 -7.87
CA SER A 230 11.95 -12.93 -6.67
C SER A 230 11.88 -11.42 -6.50
N LEU A 231 12.99 -10.71 -6.66
CA LEU A 231 13.04 -9.25 -6.60
C LEU A 231 12.21 -8.61 -7.71
N THR A 232 12.32 -9.11 -8.95
CA THR A 232 11.48 -8.64 -10.08
C THR A 232 10.00 -8.78 -9.76
N GLY A 233 9.56 -9.92 -9.22
CA GLY A 233 8.17 -10.13 -8.81
C GLY A 233 7.72 -9.14 -7.73
N LEU A 234 8.55 -8.92 -6.71
CA LEU A 234 8.26 -7.98 -5.62
C LEU A 234 8.18 -6.51 -6.10
N LEU A 235 9.10 -6.11 -6.99
CA LEU A 235 9.12 -4.75 -7.55
C LEU A 235 7.95 -4.50 -8.52
N ASN A 236 7.56 -5.50 -9.32
CA ASN A 236 6.38 -5.41 -10.18
C ASN A 236 5.08 -5.18 -9.38
N ARG A 237 4.95 -5.78 -8.19
CA ARG A 237 3.81 -5.55 -7.30
C ARG A 237 3.74 -4.09 -6.79
N LEU A 238 4.88 -3.41 -6.72
CA LEU A 238 4.96 -1.98 -6.38
C LEU A 238 4.83 -1.08 -7.61
N ASN A 239 4.59 -1.66 -8.81
CA ASN A 239 4.42 -0.94 -10.08
C ASN A 239 5.61 -0.02 -10.42
N LEU A 240 6.85 -0.48 -10.18
CA LEU A 240 8.09 0.25 -10.42
C LEU A 240 8.68 -0.08 -11.80
N GLU A 241 9.57 0.78 -12.32
CA GLU A 241 10.35 0.53 -13.53
C GLU A 241 11.62 -0.24 -13.17
N ILE A 242 11.76 -1.46 -13.70
CA ILE A 242 12.85 -2.36 -13.34
C ILE A 242 13.92 -2.32 -14.42
N ILE A 243 15.17 -2.11 -14.01
CA ILE A 243 16.36 -2.22 -14.85
C ILE A 243 17.11 -3.49 -14.41
N ASP A 244 16.96 -4.56 -15.18
CA ASP A 244 17.61 -5.83 -14.91
C ASP A 244 19.05 -5.81 -15.43
N CYS A 245 20.03 -5.77 -14.51
CA CYS A 245 21.46 -5.77 -14.81
C CYS A 245 22.08 -7.18 -14.87
N GLY A 246 21.28 -8.23 -14.65
CA GLY A 246 21.71 -9.62 -14.78
C GLY A 246 22.63 -10.10 -13.64
N ILE A 247 23.45 -11.10 -13.96
CA ILE A 247 24.44 -11.71 -13.07
C ILE A 247 25.79 -11.05 -13.34
N VAL A 248 26.42 -10.51 -12.30
CA VAL A 248 27.76 -9.90 -12.37
C VAL A 248 28.76 -10.84 -11.69
N ARG A 249 29.90 -11.01 -12.31
CA ARG A 249 31.00 -11.81 -11.72
C ARG A 249 31.49 -11.13 -10.44
N ASP A 250 31.91 -11.97 -9.50
CA ASP A 250 32.41 -11.55 -8.20
C ASP A 250 33.88 -11.13 -8.26
N ASP A 251 34.20 -10.19 -9.16
CA ASP A 251 35.49 -9.52 -9.27
C ASP A 251 35.34 -8.01 -9.12
N PRO A 252 36.33 -7.31 -8.53
CA PRO A 252 36.22 -5.89 -8.17
C PRO A 252 35.92 -4.96 -9.37
N THR A 253 36.52 -5.25 -10.52
CA THR A 253 36.37 -4.39 -11.71
C THR A 253 34.99 -4.51 -12.31
N SER A 254 34.49 -5.74 -12.51
CA SER A 254 33.15 -6.02 -13.03
C SER A 254 32.07 -5.47 -12.11
N LEU A 255 32.19 -5.69 -10.80
CA LEU A 255 31.25 -5.15 -9.80
C LEU A 255 31.23 -3.62 -9.80
N LYS A 256 32.40 -2.96 -9.77
CA LYS A 256 32.49 -1.51 -9.78
C LYS A 256 31.85 -0.91 -11.03
N ASN A 257 32.14 -1.46 -12.20
CA ASN A 257 31.57 -1.00 -13.45
C ASN A 257 30.06 -1.21 -13.51
N ALA A 258 29.56 -2.35 -13.06
CA ALA A 258 28.12 -2.64 -13.00
C ALA A 258 27.39 -1.69 -12.03
N PHE A 259 27.96 -1.41 -10.86
CA PHE A 259 27.38 -0.44 -9.92
C PHE A 259 27.34 0.99 -10.49
N ILE A 260 28.41 1.43 -11.17
CA ILE A 260 28.47 2.74 -11.83
C ILE A 260 27.39 2.81 -12.93
N ASP A 261 27.32 1.82 -13.80
CA ASP A 261 26.35 1.79 -14.89
C ASP A 261 24.91 1.79 -14.35
N ALA A 262 24.60 0.91 -13.40
CA ALA A 262 23.29 0.84 -12.75
C ALA A 262 22.92 2.17 -12.06
N ALA A 263 23.83 2.75 -11.28
CA ALA A 263 23.60 4.01 -10.58
C ALA A 263 23.41 5.20 -11.55
N SER A 264 23.98 5.15 -12.76
CA SER A 264 23.76 6.17 -13.78
C SER A 264 22.32 6.23 -14.33
N LYS A 265 21.59 5.10 -14.26
CA LYS A 265 20.29 4.89 -14.90
C LYS A 265 19.11 4.81 -13.91
N ALA A 266 19.38 4.52 -12.62
CA ALA A 266 18.37 4.20 -11.64
C ALA A 266 18.31 5.19 -10.47
N ASP A 267 17.15 5.30 -9.84
CA ASP A 267 16.95 6.02 -8.57
C ASP A 267 17.41 5.16 -7.39
N VAL A 268 17.25 3.83 -7.52
CA VAL A 268 17.59 2.85 -6.50
C VAL A 268 18.34 1.69 -7.14
N LEU A 269 19.36 1.19 -6.47
CA LEU A 269 20.12 0.01 -6.85
C LEU A 269 20.00 -1.06 -5.77
N ILE A 270 19.56 -2.24 -6.15
CA ILE A 270 19.44 -3.41 -5.27
C ILE A 270 20.42 -4.49 -5.78
N SER A 271 21.38 -4.88 -4.94
CA SER A 271 22.22 -6.05 -5.22
C SER A 271 21.83 -7.22 -4.33
N SER A 272 21.89 -8.43 -4.89
CA SER A 272 21.73 -9.69 -4.16
C SER A 272 23.04 -10.47 -4.20
N GLY A 273 23.56 -10.86 -3.04
CA GLY A 273 24.90 -11.41 -2.89
C GLY A 273 25.97 -10.35 -2.63
N GLY A 274 27.22 -10.76 -2.46
CA GLY A 274 28.37 -9.87 -2.25
C GLY A 274 28.40 -9.08 -0.93
N VAL A 275 27.48 -9.32 0.02
CA VAL A 275 27.44 -8.64 1.33
C VAL A 275 27.79 -9.57 2.49
N SER A 276 28.36 -10.74 2.22
CA SER A 276 28.78 -11.72 3.24
C SER A 276 30.03 -11.25 3.98
N VAL A 277 30.14 -11.63 5.25
CA VAL A 277 31.18 -11.12 6.17
C VAL A 277 32.61 -11.60 5.84
N GLY A 278 32.76 -12.59 4.93
CA GLY A 278 34.06 -13.15 4.54
C GLY A 278 34.58 -12.69 3.19
N GLU A 279 33.69 -12.36 2.24
CA GLU A 279 34.01 -11.88 0.89
C GLU A 279 33.77 -10.37 0.74
N ALA A 280 33.33 -9.73 1.83
CA ALA A 280 32.85 -8.35 1.88
C ALA A 280 33.92 -7.27 1.66
N ASP A 281 35.20 -7.60 1.64
CA ASP A 281 36.25 -6.59 1.58
C ASP A 281 36.21 -5.81 0.25
N PHE A 282 36.03 -6.49 -0.88
CA PHE A 282 35.96 -5.83 -2.19
C PHE A 282 34.68 -4.99 -2.34
N THR A 283 33.52 -5.58 -2.03
CA THR A 283 32.24 -4.85 -2.12
C THR A 283 32.23 -3.66 -1.18
N LYS A 284 32.74 -3.84 0.04
CA LYS A 284 32.87 -2.76 1.00
C LYS A 284 33.79 -1.64 0.51
N GLN A 285 34.95 -1.97 -0.04
CA GLN A 285 35.90 -1.03 -0.63
C GLN A 285 35.28 -0.25 -1.80
N ILE A 286 34.65 -0.97 -2.74
CA ILE A 286 33.96 -0.37 -3.89
C ILE A 286 32.84 0.57 -3.42
N MET A 287 32.04 0.17 -2.45
CA MET A 287 30.95 0.99 -1.94
C MET A 287 31.44 2.26 -1.22
N GLN A 288 32.56 2.19 -0.50
CA GLN A 288 33.19 3.36 0.12
C GLN A 288 33.76 4.34 -0.92
N GLU A 289 34.28 3.82 -2.04
CA GLU A 289 34.72 4.63 -3.17
C GLU A 289 33.55 5.29 -3.92
N LEU A 290 32.46 4.57 -4.10
CA LEU A 290 31.30 5.03 -4.87
C LEU A 290 30.33 5.87 -4.06
N GLY A 291 30.35 5.82 -2.72
CA GLY A 291 29.36 6.52 -1.94
C GLY A 291 29.58 6.45 -0.42
N ASP A 292 28.51 6.71 0.30
CA ASP A 292 28.41 6.56 1.73
C ASP A 292 27.47 5.39 2.07
N VAL A 293 28.04 4.18 2.10
CA VAL A 293 27.32 2.91 2.28
C VAL A 293 27.83 2.22 3.54
N GLY A 294 26.92 1.97 4.46
CA GLY A 294 27.17 1.20 5.68
C GLY A 294 26.88 -0.29 5.49
N PHE A 295 27.72 -1.14 6.11
CA PHE A 295 27.53 -2.58 6.18
C PHE A 295 27.10 -2.96 7.60
N TRP A 296 25.95 -3.59 7.74
CA TRP A 296 25.30 -3.79 9.02
C TRP A 296 25.07 -5.26 9.33
N LYS A 297 25.20 -5.58 10.61
CA LYS A 297 24.69 -6.85 11.16
C LYS A 297 23.36 -6.54 11.83
N ILE A 298 22.25 -6.90 11.20
CA ILE A 298 20.91 -6.68 11.77
C ILE A 298 20.60 -7.80 12.76
N ALA A 299 20.04 -7.44 13.93
CA ALA A 299 19.60 -8.39 14.95
C ALA A 299 18.29 -9.08 14.54
N MET A 300 18.33 -9.83 13.42
CA MET A 300 17.18 -10.52 12.84
C MET A 300 17.51 -11.93 12.33
N ARG A 301 16.48 -12.70 12.02
CA ARG A 301 16.55 -13.99 11.35
C ARG A 301 15.32 -14.21 10.46
N PRO A 302 15.54 -14.59 9.17
CA PRO A 302 16.78 -14.54 8.40
C PRO A 302 17.14 -13.11 8.00
N GLY A 303 18.31 -12.89 7.34
CA GLY A 303 18.67 -11.60 6.77
C GLY A 303 19.61 -10.75 7.63
N ARG A 304 20.50 -11.38 8.40
CA ARG A 304 21.43 -10.69 9.31
C ARG A 304 22.38 -9.71 8.61
N PRO A 305 23.16 -10.09 7.55
CA PRO A 305 24.00 -9.15 6.84
C PRO A 305 23.16 -8.32 5.86
N MET A 306 23.36 -7.01 5.86
CA MET A 306 22.76 -6.09 4.92
C MET A 306 23.63 -4.86 4.74
N ALA A 307 23.68 -4.30 3.53
CA ALA A 307 24.29 -3.00 3.28
C ALA A 307 23.22 -2.03 2.80
N PHE A 308 23.33 -0.77 3.21
CA PHE A 308 22.49 0.30 2.67
C PHE A 308 23.19 1.66 2.80
N GLY A 309 22.85 2.57 1.92
CA GLY A 309 23.47 3.90 1.87
C GLY A 309 23.16 4.64 0.58
N MET A 310 23.93 5.65 0.29
CA MET A 310 23.80 6.48 -0.91
C MET A 310 25.04 6.41 -1.77
N LEU A 311 24.88 6.11 -3.06
CA LEU A 311 25.93 6.25 -4.05
C LEU A 311 25.97 7.72 -4.55
N ARG A 312 27.21 8.21 -4.82
CA ARG A 312 27.42 9.57 -5.35
C ARG A 312 26.88 9.68 -6.77
N PRO A 313 26.58 10.90 -7.23
CA PRO A 313 26.22 11.11 -8.62
C PRO A 313 27.31 10.62 -9.57
N VAL A 314 26.92 9.94 -10.64
CA VAL A 314 27.81 9.40 -11.65
C VAL A 314 27.73 10.29 -12.90
N ALA A 315 28.84 10.47 -13.61
CA ALA A 315 28.88 11.19 -14.86
C ALA A 315 27.88 10.58 -15.88
N GLY A 316 27.07 11.44 -16.50
CA GLY A 316 25.99 11.04 -17.43
C GLY A 316 24.58 11.07 -16.84
N LYS A 317 24.42 11.16 -15.52
CA LYS A 317 23.13 11.51 -14.89
C LYS A 317 22.87 13.02 -15.08
N THR A 318 21.68 13.37 -15.54
CA THR A 318 21.25 14.76 -15.79
C THR A 318 21.11 15.61 -14.53
N SER A 319 21.36 15.05 -13.35
CA SER A 319 21.24 15.73 -12.07
C SER A 319 22.30 15.28 -11.09
N GLU A 320 22.58 16.13 -10.12
CA GLU A 320 23.40 15.85 -8.93
C GLU A 320 22.75 14.80 -8.00
N SER A 321 21.79 14.00 -8.52
CA SER A 321 21.01 13.06 -7.71
C SER A 321 21.80 11.82 -7.36
N LYS A 322 21.91 11.54 -6.06
CA LYS A 322 22.43 10.30 -5.48
C LYS A 322 21.51 9.13 -5.82
N THR A 323 22.03 7.91 -5.79
CA THR A 323 21.26 6.67 -5.93
C THR A 323 21.19 5.96 -4.58
N LEU A 324 19.98 5.60 -4.14
CA LEU A 324 19.81 4.80 -2.93
C LEU A 324 20.28 3.37 -3.20
N PHE A 325 21.10 2.82 -2.32
CA PHE A 325 21.67 1.48 -2.46
C PHE A 325 21.19 0.55 -1.38
N PHE A 326 20.85 -0.68 -1.78
CA PHE A 326 20.58 -1.81 -0.89
C PHE A 326 21.40 -3.04 -1.36
N GLY A 327 22.26 -3.54 -0.49
CA GLY A 327 22.92 -4.83 -0.64
C GLY A 327 22.22 -5.86 0.23
N LEU A 328 21.60 -6.85 -0.40
CA LEU A 328 20.81 -7.87 0.26
C LEU A 328 21.60 -9.18 0.38
N PRO A 329 21.29 -10.05 1.36
CA PRO A 329 21.95 -11.35 1.51
C PRO A 329 21.81 -12.21 0.24
N GLY A 330 22.74 -13.19 0.04
CA GLY A 330 22.62 -14.15 -1.07
C GLY A 330 21.55 -15.22 -0.88
N ASN A 331 21.18 -15.57 0.36
CA ASN A 331 20.16 -16.60 0.64
C ASN A 331 18.76 -16.12 0.23
N PRO A 332 17.99 -16.89 -0.56
CA PRO A 332 16.76 -16.42 -1.21
C PRO A 332 15.65 -15.99 -0.21
N VAL A 333 15.47 -16.73 0.88
CA VAL A 333 14.51 -16.33 1.91
C VAL A 333 14.94 -15.05 2.60
N ALA A 334 16.24 -14.87 2.83
CA ALA A 334 16.77 -13.67 3.46
C ALA A 334 16.58 -12.44 2.56
N VAL A 335 16.76 -12.57 1.24
CA VAL A 335 16.45 -11.52 0.26
C VAL A 335 15.02 -11.06 0.38
N MET A 336 14.06 -11.99 0.34
CA MET A 336 12.64 -11.64 0.42
C MET A 336 12.27 -11.01 1.77
N VAL A 337 12.77 -11.55 2.88
CA VAL A 337 12.51 -10.99 4.22
C VAL A 337 13.09 -9.58 4.35
N THR A 338 14.33 -9.36 3.94
CA THR A 338 14.94 -8.01 4.00
C THR A 338 14.24 -7.03 3.06
N PHE A 339 13.78 -7.48 1.90
CA PHE A 339 12.95 -6.66 1.02
C PHE A 339 11.66 -6.22 1.72
N TYR A 340 10.88 -7.14 2.28
CA TYR A 340 9.62 -6.81 2.97
C TYR A 340 9.83 -5.90 4.18
N GLN A 341 10.91 -6.11 4.94
CA GLN A 341 11.12 -5.40 6.20
C GLN A 341 11.76 -4.00 6.04
N PHE A 342 12.52 -3.79 4.95
CA PHE A 342 13.30 -2.56 4.78
C PHE A 342 13.12 -1.91 3.40
N VAL A 343 13.30 -2.67 2.32
CA VAL A 343 13.36 -2.08 0.98
C VAL A 343 11.99 -1.58 0.53
N ARG A 344 10.92 -2.36 0.78
CA ARG A 344 9.55 -1.99 0.38
C ARG A 344 9.13 -0.63 0.94
N SER A 345 9.27 -0.43 2.25
CA SER A 345 8.89 0.83 2.89
C SER A 345 9.75 2.01 2.41
N ALA A 346 11.05 1.79 2.20
CA ALA A 346 11.94 2.80 1.65
C ALA A 346 11.55 3.21 0.22
N LEU A 347 11.20 2.27 -0.65
CA LEU A 347 10.74 2.54 -2.01
C LEU A 347 9.42 3.32 -2.03
N LEU A 348 8.46 2.93 -1.19
CA LEU A 348 7.19 3.64 -1.06
C LEU A 348 7.40 5.07 -0.55
N GLN A 349 8.21 5.25 0.50
CA GLN A 349 8.56 6.56 1.05
C GLN A 349 9.28 7.44 0.01
N LEU A 350 10.27 6.89 -0.69
CA LEU A 350 11.01 7.60 -1.74
C LEU A 350 10.10 8.04 -2.88
N ASN A 351 9.09 7.24 -3.19
CA ASN A 351 8.07 7.57 -4.20
C ASN A 351 6.96 8.50 -3.66
N GLY A 352 7.04 8.91 -2.39
CA GLY A 352 6.13 9.88 -1.78
C GLY A 352 4.83 9.30 -1.24
N ALA A 353 4.78 8.00 -0.95
CA ALA A 353 3.62 7.41 -0.28
C ALA A 353 3.47 7.90 1.16
N SER A 354 2.25 8.25 1.55
CA SER A 354 1.91 8.66 2.92
C SER A 354 1.84 7.49 3.91
N GLN A 355 1.58 6.28 3.41
CA GLN A 355 1.54 5.05 4.20
C GLN A 355 2.54 4.04 3.62
N THR A 356 3.50 3.63 4.42
CA THR A 356 4.57 2.72 4.00
C THR A 356 4.62 1.42 4.80
N GLU A 357 3.96 1.39 5.95
CA GLU A 357 3.96 0.24 6.85
C GLU A 357 3.02 -0.87 6.37
N VAL A 358 3.37 -2.11 6.70
CA VAL A 358 2.48 -3.27 6.53
C VAL A 358 1.66 -3.43 7.81
N PRO A 359 0.34 -3.52 7.73
CA PRO A 359 -0.47 -3.80 8.91
C PRO A 359 -0.07 -5.11 9.56
N VAL A 360 0.06 -5.08 10.88
CA VAL A 360 0.29 -6.27 11.70
C VAL A 360 -1.03 -6.66 12.34
N VAL A 361 -1.39 -7.93 12.22
CA VAL A 361 -2.59 -8.51 12.84
C VAL A 361 -2.20 -9.69 13.72
N GLN A 362 -3.10 -10.18 14.57
CA GLN A 362 -2.82 -11.28 15.48
C GLN A 362 -3.50 -12.57 15.06
N ALA A 363 -2.82 -13.69 15.28
CA ALA A 363 -3.36 -15.03 15.08
C ALA A 363 -2.83 -15.98 16.16
N ILE A 364 -3.54 -17.09 16.38
CA ILE A 364 -3.16 -18.12 17.34
C ILE A 364 -2.14 -19.05 16.71
N SER A 365 -1.02 -19.29 17.38
CA SER A 365 -0.04 -20.29 16.92
C SER A 365 -0.58 -21.70 17.17
N GLU A 366 -0.72 -22.51 16.11
CA GLU A 366 -1.18 -23.90 16.22
C GLU A 366 -0.15 -24.82 16.88
N THR A 367 1.13 -24.44 16.83
CA THR A 367 2.23 -25.24 17.36
C THR A 367 3.17 -24.37 18.20
N ALA A 368 3.89 -25.00 19.12
CA ALA A 368 4.92 -24.31 19.87
C ALA A 368 6.05 -23.82 18.95
N ILE A 369 6.50 -22.57 19.14
CA ILE A 369 7.58 -21.95 18.36
C ILE A 369 8.79 -21.74 19.29
N ARG A 370 9.92 -22.31 18.90
CA ARG A 370 11.18 -22.10 19.62
C ARG A 370 11.84 -20.82 19.18
N LYS A 371 12.15 -19.93 20.12
CA LYS A 371 12.83 -18.68 19.89
C LYS A 371 13.76 -18.31 21.05
N LYS A 372 14.96 -17.83 20.71
CA LYS A 372 15.90 -17.27 21.69
C LYS A 372 15.83 -15.73 21.64
N PRO A 373 15.78 -15.02 22.79
CA PRO A 373 15.90 -13.56 22.84
C PRO A 373 17.19 -13.05 22.16
N GLY A 374 17.26 -11.76 21.87
CA GLY A 374 18.41 -11.08 21.29
C GLY A 374 18.34 -10.88 19.77
N ARG A 375 17.22 -11.18 19.14
CA ARG A 375 16.94 -10.85 17.72
C ARG A 375 15.46 -10.96 17.41
N THR A 376 15.00 -10.23 16.41
CA THR A 376 13.65 -10.39 15.84
C THR A 376 13.67 -11.55 14.83
N GLU A 377 12.68 -12.42 14.87
CA GLU A 377 12.54 -13.51 13.90
C GLU A 377 11.29 -13.34 13.04
N PHE A 378 11.44 -13.56 11.73
CA PHE A 378 10.38 -13.56 10.74
C PHE A 378 10.22 -14.99 10.21
N GLN A 379 9.29 -15.73 10.81
CA GLN A 379 9.09 -17.14 10.46
C GLN A 379 7.92 -17.26 9.47
N ARG A 380 8.13 -18.08 8.42
CA ARG A 380 7.14 -18.30 7.36
C ARG A 380 6.02 -19.18 7.88
N ALA A 381 4.78 -18.75 7.63
CA ALA A 381 3.60 -19.45 8.11
C ALA A 381 2.45 -19.35 7.10
N ILE A 382 1.47 -20.21 7.31
CA ILE A 382 0.19 -20.18 6.62
C ILE A 382 -0.85 -19.72 7.63
N LEU A 383 -1.45 -18.56 7.38
CA LEU A 383 -2.61 -18.07 8.09
C LEU A 383 -3.85 -18.79 7.57
N GLY A 384 -4.63 -19.34 8.47
CA GLY A 384 -5.92 -19.98 8.24
C GLY A 384 -6.89 -19.71 9.39
N ARG A 385 -7.77 -20.67 9.62
CA ARG A 385 -8.68 -20.69 10.77
C ARG A 385 -8.56 -22.03 11.49
N ASN A 386 -8.57 -22.00 12.81
CA ASN A 386 -8.63 -23.23 13.63
C ASN A 386 -10.05 -23.82 13.65
N THR A 387 -10.23 -24.93 14.35
CA THR A 387 -11.53 -25.63 14.48
C THR A 387 -12.62 -24.79 15.16
N GLU A 388 -12.25 -23.74 15.90
CA GLU A 388 -13.16 -22.79 16.53
C GLU A 388 -13.48 -21.59 15.62
N GLY A 389 -12.95 -21.56 14.39
CA GLY A 389 -13.12 -20.45 13.44
C GLY A 389 -12.24 -19.23 13.73
N LYS A 390 -11.35 -19.27 14.72
CA LYS A 390 -10.43 -18.18 15.06
C LYS A 390 -9.25 -18.14 14.09
N PRO A 391 -8.67 -16.94 13.79
CA PRO A 391 -7.45 -16.85 12.99
C PRO A 391 -6.32 -17.65 13.65
N SER A 392 -5.68 -18.51 12.88
CA SER A 392 -4.57 -19.35 13.36
C SER A 392 -3.45 -19.44 12.32
N VAL A 393 -2.22 -19.67 12.80
CA VAL A 393 -1.05 -19.82 11.96
C VAL A 393 -0.35 -21.15 12.21
N LYS A 394 0.08 -21.77 11.11
CA LYS A 394 0.92 -22.95 11.08
C LYS A 394 2.23 -22.65 10.35
N LEU A 395 3.37 -22.94 10.97
CA LEU A 395 4.66 -22.74 10.31
C LEU A 395 4.84 -23.67 9.09
N THR A 396 5.48 -23.18 8.04
CA THR A 396 5.80 -23.95 6.81
C THR A 396 6.99 -24.91 6.97
N GLY A 397 7.10 -25.60 8.10
CA GLY A 397 8.19 -26.55 8.37
C GLY A 397 9.53 -25.87 8.65
N SER A 398 10.59 -26.29 7.97
CA SER A 398 11.95 -25.77 8.22
C SER A 398 12.10 -24.30 7.90
N GLN A 399 12.64 -23.55 8.85
CA GLN A 399 12.81 -22.08 8.77
C GLN A 399 14.21 -21.66 8.32
N GLY A 400 14.92 -22.50 7.54
CA GLY A 400 16.24 -22.19 6.98
C GLY A 400 16.21 -21.05 5.96
N ALA A 401 17.30 -20.26 5.90
CA ALA A 401 17.37 -19.08 5.02
C ALA A 401 17.47 -19.43 3.52
N GLY A 402 17.88 -20.66 3.18
CA GLY A 402 17.98 -21.16 1.80
C GLY A 402 16.74 -21.96 1.33
N ILE A 403 15.71 -22.15 2.18
CA ILE A 403 14.58 -23.01 1.85
C ILE A 403 13.47 -22.17 1.18
N LEU A 404 13.66 -21.86 -0.11
CA LEU A 404 12.74 -21.01 -0.88
C LEU A 404 11.32 -21.59 -0.95
N ARG A 405 11.18 -22.93 -0.99
CA ARG A 405 9.86 -23.58 -0.96
C ARG A 405 9.00 -23.11 0.22
N SER A 406 9.61 -22.90 1.40
CA SER A 406 8.88 -22.42 2.58
C SER A 406 8.28 -21.02 2.40
N MET A 407 8.86 -20.17 1.54
CA MET A 407 8.28 -18.87 1.15
C MET A 407 7.14 -19.03 0.16
N SER A 408 7.28 -19.97 -0.80
CA SER A 408 6.24 -20.23 -1.80
C SER A 408 4.95 -20.81 -1.18
N GLU A 409 5.10 -21.59 -0.13
CA GLU A 409 3.96 -22.18 0.61
C GLU A 409 3.32 -21.21 1.61
N ALA A 410 4.07 -20.21 2.09
CA ALA A 410 3.61 -19.26 3.10
C ALA A 410 2.72 -18.16 2.50
N ASN A 411 1.81 -17.63 3.32
CA ASN A 411 1.05 -16.41 3.01
C ASN A 411 1.29 -15.28 4.03
N CYS A 412 2.10 -15.54 5.08
CA CYS A 412 2.44 -14.54 6.10
C CYS A 412 3.79 -14.82 6.76
N PHE A 413 4.31 -13.81 7.45
CA PHE A 413 5.34 -13.96 8.47
C PHE A 413 4.70 -13.95 9.86
N VAL A 414 5.11 -14.87 10.73
CA VAL A 414 5.01 -14.70 12.18
C VAL A 414 6.17 -13.82 12.62
N ILE A 415 5.87 -12.75 13.33
CA ILE A 415 6.84 -11.78 13.84
C ILE A 415 7.08 -12.08 15.33
N LEU A 416 8.30 -12.46 15.65
CA LEU A 416 8.70 -12.73 17.03
C LEU A 416 9.68 -11.64 17.47
N GLY A 417 9.25 -10.81 18.42
CA GLY A 417 9.97 -9.62 18.88
C GLY A 417 11.38 -9.90 19.41
N HIS A 418 12.22 -8.87 19.50
CA HIS A 418 13.64 -8.98 19.87
C HIS A 418 13.85 -9.74 21.18
N ASP A 419 13.14 -9.36 22.24
CA ASP A 419 13.26 -9.89 23.60
C ASP A 419 12.32 -11.05 23.89
N GLN A 420 11.45 -11.41 22.93
CA GLN A 420 10.51 -12.49 23.04
C GLN A 420 11.22 -13.84 23.13
N GLY A 421 10.74 -14.71 24.00
CA GLY A 421 11.17 -16.12 24.13
C GLY A 421 10.34 -17.07 23.28
N ASN A 422 10.25 -18.33 23.72
CA ASN A 422 9.42 -19.35 23.11
C ASN A 422 7.93 -18.95 23.17
N VAL A 423 7.18 -19.41 22.18
CA VAL A 423 5.71 -19.29 22.10
C VAL A 423 5.12 -20.68 22.29
N ALA A 424 4.14 -20.83 23.15
CA ALA A 424 3.40 -22.08 23.32
C ALA A 424 2.32 -22.23 22.24
N ALA A 425 1.90 -23.47 21.96
CA ALA A 425 0.73 -23.68 21.14
C ALA A 425 -0.51 -23.06 21.81
N GLY A 426 -1.35 -22.38 21.04
CA GLY A 426 -2.51 -21.64 21.53
C GLY A 426 -2.24 -20.19 21.92
N GLU A 427 -0.99 -19.74 21.98
CA GLU A 427 -0.66 -18.32 22.21
C GLU A 427 -0.85 -17.45 20.96
N TRP A 428 -1.18 -16.18 21.20
CA TRP A 428 -1.30 -15.17 20.16
C TRP A 428 0.07 -14.68 19.70
N VAL A 429 0.24 -14.53 18.40
CA VAL A 429 1.45 -14.02 17.76
C VAL A 429 1.09 -12.93 16.74
N ASP A 430 2.00 -11.98 16.56
CA ASP A 430 1.89 -10.97 15.52
C ASP A 430 2.24 -11.57 14.16
N ILE A 431 1.46 -11.21 13.15
CA ILE A 431 1.67 -11.65 11.77
C ILE A 431 1.61 -10.48 10.78
N ALA A 432 2.41 -10.57 9.72
CA ALA A 432 2.35 -9.70 8.56
C ALA A 432 2.04 -10.54 7.31
N LEU A 433 0.98 -10.16 6.59
CA LEU A 433 0.58 -10.85 5.35
C LEU A 433 1.52 -10.49 4.19
N PHE A 434 1.79 -11.45 3.28
CA PHE A 434 2.58 -11.21 2.07
C PHE A 434 1.79 -10.43 1.01
N ASP A 435 0.55 -10.85 0.82
CA ASP A 435 -0.39 -10.11 0.00
C ASP A 435 -0.96 -9.03 0.89
N GLY A 436 -0.42 -7.85 0.71
CA GLY A 436 -0.80 -6.73 1.52
C GLY A 436 -2.31 -6.60 1.54
N LEU A 437 -2.84 -6.11 2.64
CA LEU A 437 -4.15 -5.52 2.73
C LEU A 437 -4.17 -4.28 1.82
N LEU A 438 -4.03 -4.53 0.49
CA LEU A 438 -4.05 -3.51 -0.56
C LEU A 438 -5.47 -3.41 -1.11
#